data_940452cf0f109734652b57a83f1d7367
#
_entry.id   940452cf0f109734652b57a83f1d7367
#
_cell.length_a   1.000
_cell.length_b   1.000
_cell.length_c   1.000
_cell.angle_alpha   90.00
_cell.angle_beta   90.00
_cell.angle_gamma   90.00
#
_symmetry.space_group_name_H-M   'P 1'
#
loop_
_entity.id
_entity.type
_entity.pdbx_description
1 polymer ?
#
loop_
_entity_poly.entity_id
_entity_poly.type
_entity_poly.pdbx_seq_one_letter_code
_entity_poly.pdbx_strand_id
1 'polypeptide(L)'
;MAGHRRQPAAAASGPAPGPAVLIAAVSTAAQAGPAIAAGADMIDATGLSDQAVAAIRARHPGVPLWTGSPAAVDADSAVPASAQTTPIAAVVARAAVLTWLGTAAIRTRYVLPVRRAIDMTSSIAGTRLPSLTTRGLG
;
A
#
# COMPACT_ATOMS: atom_id res chain seq x y z
N MET A 1 47.34 0.66 -28.22
CA MET A 1 46.56 0.49 -26.97
C MET A 1 45.15 0.99 -27.18
N ALA A 2 44.23 0.10 -27.43
CA ALA A 2 42.83 0.45 -27.60
C ALA A 2 42.18 0.48 -26.22
N GLY A 3 41.92 1.70 -25.70
CA GLY A 3 41.17 1.89 -24.46
C GLY A 3 39.71 1.48 -24.65
N HIS A 4 39.34 0.34 -24.11
CA HIS A 4 37.94 -0.03 -23.97
C HIS A 4 37.25 0.93 -22.98
N ARG A 5 36.63 1.98 -23.51
CA ARG A 5 35.62 2.73 -22.74
C ARG A 5 34.47 1.77 -22.48
N ARG A 6 34.35 1.28 -21.24
CA ARG A 6 33.11 0.67 -20.78
C ARG A 6 32.03 1.74 -20.88
N GLN A 7 31.14 1.59 -21.84
CA GLN A 7 29.87 2.32 -21.81
C GLN A 7 29.14 1.93 -20.52
N PRO A 8 28.72 2.90 -19.71
CA PRO A 8 27.80 2.58 -18.63
C PRO A 8 26.58 1.92 -19.25
N ALA A 9 26.21 0.74 -18.72
CA ALA A 9 24.97 0.08 -19.11
C ALA A 9 23.85 1.12 -18.96
N ALA A 10 23.12 1.37 -20.05
CA ALA A 10 21.94 2.21 -20.00
C ALA A 10 21.03 1.64 -18.91
N ALA A 11 20.85 2.39 -17.82
CA ALA A 11 19.86 2.06 -16.81
C ALA A 11 18.54 1.89 -17.55
N ALA A 12 17.89 0.72 -17.38
CA ALA A 12 16.60 0.47 -18.00
C ALA A 12 15.64 1.57 -17.54
N SER A 13 15.32 2.50 -18.45
CA SER A 13 14.38 3.58 -18.23
C SER A 13 12.96 3.03 -18.30
N GLY A 14 12.60 2.17 -17.32
CA GLY A 14 11.21 1.90 -17.04
C GLY A 14 10.62 3.07 -16.26
N PRO A 15 9.32 3.38 -16.38
CA PRO A 15 8.70 4.35 -15.49
C PRO A 15 9.01 3.93 -14.04
N ALA A 16 9.46 4.90 -13.23
CA ALA A 16 9.67 4.65 -11.81
C ALA A 16 8.39 4.03 -11.23
N PRO A 17 8.49 2.91 -10.47
CA PRO A 17 7.30 2.31 -9.88
C PRO A 17 6.58 3.37 -9.06
N GLY A 18 5.28 3.56 -9.31
CA GLY A 18 4.44 4.44 -8.53
C GLY A 18 4.35 3.96 -7.08
N PRO A 19 3.75 4.75 -6.18
CA PRO A 19 3.54 4.33 -4.80
C PRO A 19 2.71 3.05 -4.76
N ALA A 20 3.00 2.17 -3.79
CA ALA A 20 2.27 0.92 -3.62
C ALA A 20 0.77 1.18 -3.40
N VAL A 21 -0.08 0.41 -4.05
CA VAL A 21 -1.53 0.41 -3.84
C VAL A 21 -1.82 -0.23 -2.48
N LEU A 22 -2.60 0.44 -1.66
CA LEU A 22 -2.99 -0.06 -0.34
C LEU A 22 -4.39 -0.66 -0.37
N ILE A 23 -4.48 -1.95 -0.10
CA ILE A 23 -5.71 -2.72 -0.08
C ILE A 23 -6.11 -2.97 1.37
N ALA A 24 -7.28 -2.49 1.77
CA ALA A 24 -7.81 -2.71 3.10
C ALA A 24 -8.50 -4.07 3.21
N ALA A 25 -8.02 -4.91 4.11
CA ALA A 25 -8.69 -6.14 4.50
C ALA A 25 -9.80 -5.79 5.49
N VAL A 26 -11.04 -5.95 5.09
CA VAL A 26 -12.24 -5.70 5.90
C VAL A 26 -13.06 -6.97 6.05
N SER A 27 -13.73 -7.12 7.18
CA SER A 27 -14.61 -8.27 7.47
C SER A 27 -16.08 -7.91 7.33
N THR A 28 -16.41 -6.62 7.33
CA THR A 28 -17.79 -6.11 7.25
C THR A 28 -17.85 -4.87 6.38
N ALA A 29 -19.02 -4.60 5.82
CA ALA A 29 -19.25 -3.38 5.04
C ALA A 29 -19.03 -2.09 5.86
N ALA A 30 -19.30 -2.13 7.17
CA ALA A 30 -19.12 -0.97 8.04
C ALA A 30 -17.66 -0.52 8.19
N GLN A 31 -16.70 -1.42 8.00
CA GLN A 31 -15.27 -1.13 8.09
C GLN A 31 -14.73 -0.39 6.86
N ALA A 32 -15.45 -0.42 5.74
CA ALA A 32 -14.98 0.18 4.49
C ALA A 32 -14.80 1.70 4.61
N GLY A 33 -15.77 2.41 5.19
CA GLY A 33 -15.69 3.87 5.36
C GLY A 33 -14.45 4.32 6.16
N PRO A 34 -14.23 3.81 7.37
CA PRO A 34 -13.01 4.08 8.14
C PRO A 34 -11.72 3.73 7.40
N ALA A 35 -11.69 2.61 6.68
CA ALA A 35 -10.52 2.19 5.91
C ALA A 35 -10.20 3.19 4.77
N ILE A 36 -11.22 3.65 4.06
CA ILE A 36 -11.07 4.67 3.00
C ILE A 36 -10.56 5.97 3.60
N ALA A 37 -11.15 6.43 4.71
CA ALA A 37 -10.72 7.63 5.41
C ALA A 37 -9.27 7.52 5.93
N ALA A 38 -8.82 6.32 6.26
CA ALA A 38 -7.44 6.04 6.69
C ALA A 38 -6.45 5.98 5.51
N GLY A 39 -6.90 6.06 4.26
CA GLY A 39 -6.06 6.12 3.07
C GLY A 39 -5.96 4.82 2.28
N ALA A 40 -6.90 3.90 2.40
CA ALA A 40 -6.98 2.73 1.53
C ALA A 40 -7.32 3.15 0.10
N ASP A 41 -6.62 2.59 -0.88
CA ASP A 41 -6.89 2.80 -2.30
C ASP A 41 -7.94 1.82 -2.83
N MET A 42 -8.01 0.64 -2.25
CA MET A 42 -8.97 -0.42 -2.60
C MET A 42 -9.49 -1.11 -1.35
N ILE A 43 -10.65 -1.71 -1.44
CA ILE A 43 -11.25 -2.57 -0.40
C ILE A 43 -11.22 -4.01 -0.87
N ASP A 44 -10.72 -4.91 -0.03
CA ASP A 44 -10.74 -6.35 -0.30
C ASP A 44 -12.16 -6.90 -0.18
N ALA A 45 -12.72 -7.31 -1.31
CA ALA A 45 -14.06 -7.88 -1.40
C ALA A 45 -14.08 -9.42 -1.42
N THR A 46 -12.92 -10.08 -1.39
CA THR A 46 -12.81 -11.53 -1.63
C THR A 46 -13.50 -12.38 -0.56
N GLY A 47 -13.58 -11.89 0.67
CA GLY A 47 -14.21 -12.60 1.79
C GLY A 47 -15.58 -12.04 2.20
N LEU A 48 -16.14 -11.11 1.45
CA LEU A 48 -17.40 -10.45 1.78
C LEU A 48 -18.60 -11.15 1.11
N SER A 49 -19.76 -11.10 1.78
CA SER A 49 -21.02 -11.49 1.15
C SER A 49 -21.44 -10.51 0.04
N ASP A 50 -22.25 -10.98 -0.90
CA ASP A 50 -22.80 -10.12 -1.97
C ASP A 50 -23.56 -8.90 -1.41
N GLN A 51 -24.27 -9.08 -0.30
CA GLN A 51 -24.96 -7.99 0.40
C GLN A 51 -23.98 -6.96 0.95
N ALA A 52 -22.88 -7.38 1.54
CA ALA A 52 -21.85 -6.47 2.03
C ALA A 52 -21.16 -5.72 0.88
N VAL A 53 -20.87 -6.40 -0.20
CA VAL A 53 -20.32 -5.79 -1.43
C VAL A 53 -21.26 -4.75 -2.00
N ALA A 54 -22.56 -5.08 -2.11
CA ALA A 54 -23.58 -4.13 -2.58
C ALA A 54 -23.68 -2.91 -1.68
N ALA A 55 -23.64 -3.10 -0.35
CA ALA A 55 -23.66 -2.00 0.62
C ALA A 55 -22.44 -1.07 0.50
N ILE A 56 -21.26 -1.62 0.25
CA ILE A 56 -20.05 -0.82 0.03
C ILE A 56 -20.16 -0.02 -1.26
N ARG A 57 -20.58 -0.65 -2.35
CA ARG A 57 -20.77 0.04 -3.65
C ARG A 57 -21.78 1.17 -3.57
N ALA A 58 -22.87 0.98 -2.83
CA ALA A 58 -23.88 2.00 -2.65
C ALA A 58 -23.38 3.22 -1.88
N ARG A 59 -22.56 3.00 -0.85
CA ARG A 59 -22.05 4.08 0.02
C ARG A 59 -20.77 4.73 -0.52
N HIS A 60 -19.96 3.95 -1.25
CA HIS A 60 -18.64 4.36 -1.73
C HIS A 60 -18.48 4.00 -3.22
N PRO A 61 -19.28 4.59 -4.12
CA PRO A 61 -19.31 4.18 -5.53
C PRO A 61 -18.00 4.40 -6.29
N GLY A 62 -17.15 5.33 -5.80
CA GLY A 62 -15.86 5.65 -6.42
C GLY A 62 -14.69 4.79 -5.96
N VAL A 63 -14.89 3.88 -4.98
CA VAL A 63 -13.79 3.08 -4.42
C VAL A 63 -13.70 1.75 -5.16
N PRO A 64 -12.51 1.41 -5.72
CA PRO A 64 -12.31 0.12 -6.33
C PRO A 64 -12.39 -1.02 -5.32
N LEU A 65 -13.03 -2.12 -5.71
CA LEU A 65 -13.03 -3.36 -4.95
C LEU A 65 -11.96 -4.30 -5.49
N TRP A 66 -11.11 -4.78 -4.59
CA TRP A 66 -10.09 -5.75 -4.92
C TRP A 66 -10.67 -7.17 -4.90
N THR A 67 -10.46 -7.92 -5.97
CA THR A 67 -10.96 -9.28 -6.15
C THR A 67 -9.82 -10.28 -6.45
N GLY A 68 -8.60 -9.92 -6.10
CA GLY A 68 -7.40 -10.73 -6.33
C GLY A 68 -6.44 -10.17 -7.39
N SER A 69 -6.84 -9.12 -8.10
CA SER A 69 -5.99 -8.45 -9.09
C SER A 69 -5.95 -6.94 -8.83
N PRO A 70 -4.78 -6.29 -8.86
CA PRO A 70 -3.44 -6.86 -9.03
C PRO A 70 -3.03 -7.77 -7.86
N ALA A 71 -2.03 -8.65 -8.07
CA ALA A 71 -1.50 -9.48 -7.00
C ALA A 71 -0.97 -8.60 -5.86
N ALA A 72 -1.36 -8.91 -4.64
CA ALA A 72 -0.98 -8.16 -3.45
C ALA A 72 -0.18 -9.02 -2.47
N VAL A 73 0.74 -8.39 -1.76
CA VAL A 73 1.45 -9.01 -0.65
C VAL A 73 0.74 -8.64 0.65
N ASP A 74 0.41 -9.65 1.45
CA ASP A 74 -0.22 -9.47 2.75
C ASP A 74 0.83 -9.06 3.80
N ALA A 75 0.75 -7.82 4.27
CA ALA A 75 1.65 -7.32 5.30
C ALA A 75 1.37 -7.95 6.68
N ASP A 76 0.14 -8.40 6.91
CA ASP A 76 -0.28 -8.99 8.19
C ASP A 76 0.28 -10.41 8.36
N SER A 77 0.69 -11.09 7.29
CA SER A 77 1.28 -12.43 7.33
C SER A 77 2.70 -12.50 7.90
N ALA A 78 3.29 -11.36 8.25
CA ALA A 78 4.62 -11.29 8.87
C ALA A 78 4.70 -11.93 10.26
N VAL A 79 3.56 -12.32 10.84
CA VAL A 79 3.48 -12.82 12.21
C VAL A 79 3.12 -14.29 12.19
N PRO A 80 3.83 -15.16 12.94
CA PRO A 80 3.47 -16.56 13.03
C PRO A 80 2.06 -16.71 13.62
N ALA A 81 1.31 -17.70 13.11
CA ALA A 81 -0.07 -17.98 13.52
C ALA A 81 -0.22 -18.26 15.04
N SER A 82 0.90 -18.52 15.73
CA SER A 82 0.96 -18.71 17.19
C SER A 82 0.95 -17.39 17.98
N ALA A 83 1.14 -16.24 17.34
CA ALA A 83 1.06 -14.95 18.04
C ALA A 83 -0.41 -14.56 18.22
N GLN A 84 -0.86 -14.45 19.47
CA GLN A 84 -2.24 -14.06 19.81
C GLN A 84 -2.57 -12.62 19.42
N THR A 85 -1.56 -11.78 19.19
CA THR A 85 -1.69 -10.42 18.71
C THR A 85 -0.60 -10.15 17.68
N THR A 86 -1.00 -9.69 16.49
CA THR A 86 -0.05 -9.21 15.49
C THR A 86 0.55 -7.89 15.98
N PRO A 87 1.86 -7.81 16.27
CA PRO A 87 2.45 -6.53 16.63
C PRO A 87 2.35 -5.58 15.44
N ILE A 88 1.64 -4.47 15.58
CA ILE A 88 1.52 -3.44 14.54
C ILE A 88 2.90 -3.01 14.03
N ALA A 89 3.88 -2.93 14.91
CA ALA A 89 5.26 -2.61 14.54
C ALA A 89 5.85 -3.56 13.49
N ALA A 90 5.59 -4.87 13.59
CA ALA A 90 6.06 -5.85 12.61
C ALA A 90 5.37 -5.66 11.25
N VAL A 91 4.08 -5.37 11.24
CA VAL A 91 3.32 -5.08 10.02
C VAL A 91 3.83 -3.82 9.35
N VAL A 92 4.05 -2.75 10.11
CA VAL A 92 4.58 -1.48 9.62
C VAL A 92 6.00 -1.64 9.05
N ALA A 93 6.88 -2.35 9.76
CA ALA A 93 8.22 -2.64 9.27
C ALA A 93 8.20 -3.44 7.97
N ARG A 94 7.36 -4.47 7.88
CA ARG A 94 7.18 -5.25 6.65
C ARG A 94 6.66 -4.39 5.50
N ALA A 95 5.66 -3.56 5.74
CA ALA A 95 5.13 -2.66 4.72
C ALA A 95 6.19 -1.68 4.19
N ALA A 96 7.03 -1.14 5.06
CA ALA A 96 8.14 -0.28 4.68
C ALA A 96 9.15 -1.01 3.77
N VAL A 97 9.55 -2.23 4.13
CA VAL A 97 10.45 -3.06 3.32
C VAL A 97 9.84 -3.40 1.96
N LEU A 98 8.57 -3.83 1.94
CA LEU A 98 7.84 -4.13 0.70
C LEU A 98 7.76 -2.92 -0.22
N THR A 99 7.49 -1.74 0.34
CA THR A 99 7.45 -0.49 -0.41
C THR A 99 8.82 -0.14 -0.98
N TRP A 100 9.88 -0.29 -0.18
CA TRP A 100 11.25 -0.04 -0.62
C TRP A 100 11.66 -0.96 -1.77
N LEU A 101 11.23 -2.22 -1.72
CA LEU A 101 11.48 -3.22 -2.76
C LEU A 101 10.61 -3.02 -4.01
N GLY A 102 9.71 -2.04 -4.03
CA GLY A 102 8.88 -1.74 -5.19
C GLY A 102 7.65 -2.64 -5.33
N THR A 103 7.14 -3.21 -4.24
CA THR A 103 5.91 -4.00 -4.26
C THR A 103 4.74 -3.16 -4.78
N ALA A 104 4.01 -3.68 -5.77
CA ALA A 104 2.94 -2.93 -6.44
C ALA A 104 1.69 -2.76 -5.58
N ALA A 105 1.33 -3.76 -4.78
CA ALA A 105 0.14 -3.73 -3.94
C ALA A 105 0.37 -4.43 -2.59
N ILE A 106 -0.07 -3.80 -1.52
CA ILE A 106 0.05 -4.28 -0.14
C ILE A 106 -1.35 -4.37 0.47
N ARG A 107 -1.66 -5.53 1.04
CA ARG A 107 -2.93 -5.80 1.73
C ARG A 107 -2.70 -5.80 3.23
N THR A 108 -3.60 -5.16 4.00
CA THR A 108 -3.52 -5.09 5.47
C THR A 108 -4.86 -4.75 6.12
N ARG A 109 -5.03 -5.13 7.37
CA ARG A 109 -6.09 -4.64 8.27
C ARG A 109 -5.72 -3.31 8.94
N TYR A 110 -4.44 -2.99 9.01
CA TYR A 110 -3.90 -1.82 9.72
C TYR A 110 -3.64 -0.67 8.74
N VAL A 111 -4.71 -0.16 8.14
CA VAL A 111 -4.63 0.77 7.01
C VAL A 111 -3.84 2.03 7.33
N LEU A 112 -4.19 2.75 8.41
CA LEU A 112 -3.54 4.02 8.71
C LEU A 112 -2.03 3.91 9.02
N PRO A 113 -1.58 2.99 9.89
CA PRO A 113 -0.15 2.82 10.13
C PRO A 113 0.62 2.40 8.88
N VAL A 114 0.06 1.51 8.07
CA VAL A 114 0.68 1.04 6.83
C VAL A 114 0.69 2.15 5.77
N ARG A 115 -0.39 2.95 5.65
CA ARG A 115 -0.40 4.12 4.75
C ARG A 115 0.75 5.07 5.07
N ARG A 116 0.94 5.38 6.34
CA ARG A 116 2.05 6.24 6.79
C ARG A 116 3.42 5.66 6.46
N ALA A 117 3.60 4.34 6.64
CA ALA A 117 4.84 3.65 6.29
C ALA A 117 5.13 3.71 4.79
N ILE A 118 4.12 3.46 3.96
CA ILE A 118 4.22 3.55 2.49
C ILE A 118 4.60 4.97 2.08
N ASP A 119 3.90 5.98 2.59
CA ASP A 119 4.11 7.38 2.23
C ASP A 119 5.51 7.86 2.63
N MET A 120 5.95 7.52 3.84
CA MET A 120 7.28 7.86 4.34
C MET A 120 8.38 7.17 3.51
N THR A 121 8.26 5.88 3.29
CA THR A 121 9.24 5.10 2.52
C THR A 121 9.31 5.57 1.07
N SER A 122 8.17 5.84 0.45
CA SER A 122 8.10 6.38 -0.92
C SER A 122 8.74 7.76 -1.04
N SER A 123 8.59 8.61 -0.03
CA SER A 123 9.23 9.92 0.03
C SER A 123 10.75 9.81 0.15
N ILE A 124 11.25 8.89 0.99
CA ILE A 124 12.68 8.62 1.14
C ILE A 124 13.27 8.04 -0.15
N ALA A 125 12.55 7.13 -0.79
CA ALA A 125 12.96 6.50 -2.05
C ALA A 125 12.83 7.46 -3.26
N GLY A 126 12.23 8.64 -3.10
CA GLY A 126 12.03 9.61 -4.18
C GLY A 126 10.92 9.22 -5.17
N THR A 127 10.12 8.22 -4.87
CA THR A 127 8.98 7.79 -5.71
C THR A 127 7.71 8.61 -5.44
N ARG A 128 7.72 9.41 -4.38
CA ARG A 128 6.68 10.38 -4.04
C ARG A 128 7.31 11.69 -3.61
N LEU A 129 6.79 12.80 -4.09
CA LEU A 129 7.21 14.12 -3.60
C LEU A 129 6.78 14.28 -2.13
N PRO A 130 7.67 14.80 -1.25
CA PRO A 130 7.28 15.12 0.11
C PRO A 130 6.16 16.16 0.10
N SER A 131 5.24 16.06 1.04
CA SER A 131 4.21 17.06 1.24
C SER A 131 4.89 18.38 1.60
N LEU A 132 4.80 19.37 0.73
CA LEU A 132 5.26 20.71 1.05
C LEU A 132 4.34 21.27 2.14
N THR A 133 4.84 21.31 3.37
CA THR A 133 4.19 22.09 4.41
C THR A 133 4.45 23.55 4.08
N THR A 134 3.47 24.24 3.51
CA THR A 134 3.52 25.71 3.41
C THR A 134 3.43 26.24 4.83
N ARG A 135 4.58 26.51 5.45
CA ARG A 135 4.60 27.39 6.62
C ARG A 135 4.16 28.73 6.11
N GLY A 136 2.97 29.14 6.47
CA GLY A 136 2.54 30.52 6.28
C GLY A 136 3.55 31.43 6.96
N LEU A 137 4.27 32.20 6.17
CA LEU A 137 5.01 33.36 6.65
C LEU A 137 3.94 34.36 7.03
N GLY A 138 3.55 34.34 8.32
CA GLY A 138 2.79 35.42 8.94
C GLY A 138 3.74 36.53 9.40
#